data_c974e3371fb4970bee3b556e3333a917
#
_entry.id   c974e3371fb4970bee3b556e3333a917
#
_cell.length_a   1.000
_cell.length_b   1.000
_cell.length_c   1.000
_cell.angle_alpha   90.00
_cell.angle_beta   90.00
_cell.angle_gamma   90.00
#
_symmetry.space_group_name_H-M   'P 1'
#
loop_
_entity.id
_entity.type
_entity.pdbx_description
1 polymer ?
#
loop_
_entity_poly.entity_id
_entity_poly.type
_entity_poly.pdbx_seq_one_letter_code
_entity_poly.pdbx_strand_id
1 'polypeptide(L)'
;MKKFFALILALAMALSLVACGGGTDNGDGGSNGGATTKMRFVTGGESGTYYAFGSVIAQHATNNAGIDVVGLVGNGSQSNVQELQDGNAELAFCQSDVMAYAYNGTNIFADHGKVDCFSTVAALYMEQVQIVTVDPTIKTVEDLAGKKVSVGAAGSGVYFNAKDILTAYGLGDVNENDEFTQINATYQSFGDSANDLKDGKIDAAFIVAGAPTTAVTDLATTKDVHLVSLDDEHIAKLLETSDYYTKTVIPKDVYGLDEDVTTVAVAAVILARNDVSEDAIYALTADIFDNAADLVSSHAKYGELSLEFGSSITTVPYHPGAAKYFAEKGFTVQ
;
A
#
# COMPACT_ATOMS: atom_id res chain seq x y z
N MET A 1 -0.03 -59.07 19.59
CA MET A 1 -0.46 -57.91 20.39
C MET A 1 -0.68 -56.61 19.54
N LYS A 2 -0.78 -56.70 18.21
CA LYS A 2 -1.02 -55.51 17.33
C LYS A 2 -2.42 -55.45 16.72
N LYS A 3 -3.33 -56.32 17.08
CA LYS A 3 -4.73 -56.37 16.55
C LYS A 3 -5.80 -56.00 17.57
N PHE A 4 -5.46 -55.72 18.82
CA PHE A 4 -6.39 -55.37 19.88
C PHE A 4 -6.55 -53.84 20.11
N PHE A 5 -5.65 -53.02 19.57
CA PHE A 5 -5.71 -51.56 19.69
C PHE A 5 -6.55 -50.86 18.64
N ALA A 6 -6.91 -51.55 17.55
CA ALA A 6 -7.71 -50.97 16.48
C ALA A 6 -9.25 -51.01 16.74
N LEU A 7 -9.70 -51.79 17.73
CA LEU A 7 -11.14 -51.95 18.02
C LEU A 7 -11.68 -50.99 19.09
N ILE A 8 -10.80 -50.36 19.87
CA ILE A 8 -11.20 -49.40 20.93
C ILE A 8 -11.35 -47.98 20.39
N LEU A 9 -10.68 -47.63 19.28
CA LEU A 9 -10.80 -46.28 18.68
C LEU A 9 -12.06 -46.10 17.80
N ALA A 10 -12.71 -47.18 17.39
CA ALA A 10 -13.94 -47.13 16.59
C ALA A 10 -15.25 -46.98 17.43
N LEU A 11 -15.17 -47.22 18.74
CA LEU A 11 -16.36 -47.13 19.61
C LEU A 11 -16.53 -45.78 20.28
N ALA A 12 -15.55 -44.87 20.19
CA ALA A 12 -15.60 -43.53 20.79
C ALA A 12 -16.22 -42.47 19.88
N MET A 13 -16.53 -42.78 18.60
CA MET A 13 -17.11 -41.83 17.63
C MET A 13 -18.59 -41.99 17.37
N ALA A 14 -19.28 -42.90 18.09
CA ALA A 14 -20.70 -43.21 17.86
C ALA A 14 -21.66 -42.66 18.90
N LEU A 15 -21.23 -41.84 19.85
CA LEU A 15 -22.05 -41.36 20.99
C LEU A 15 -22.29 -39.83 21.04
N SER A 16 -22.12 -39.09 19.95
CA SER A 16 -22.38 -37.62 19.92
C SER A 16 -23.53 -37.14 19.04
N LEU A 17 -24.50 -38.02 18.73
CA LEU A 17 -25.61 -37.67 17.84
C LEU A 17 -27.00 -38.01 18.48
N VAL A 18 -27.28 -37.55 19.72
CA VAL A 18 -28.65 -37.47 20.21
C VAL A 18 -28.77 -36.35 21.25
N ALA A 19 -29.13 -35.16 20.81
CA ALA A 19 -29.87 -34.15 21.61
C ALA A 19 -30.32 -33.00 20.68
N CYS A 20 -31.41 -33.21 19.96
CA CYS A 20 -32.25 -32.14 19.47
C CYS A 20 -33.72 -32.64 19.56
N GLY A 21 -34.41 -32.25 20.59
CA GLY A 21 -35.81 -32.49 20.81
C GLY A 21 -36.48 -31.32 21.49
N GLY A 22 -37.24 -30.53 20.74
CA GLY A 22 -38.49 -29.89 21.06
C GLY A 22 -38.60 -28.94 22.24
N GLY A 23 -38.86 -27.67 21.92
CA GLY A 23 -39.36 -26.66 22.84
C GLY A 23 -39.74 -25.41 22.06
N THR A 24 -41.02 -25.31 21.69
CA THR A 24 -41.63 -24.06 21.22
C THR A 24 -41.76 -23.12 22.41
N ASP A 25 -41.12 -21.96 22.32
CA ASP A 25 -41.58 -20.79 23.09
C ASP A 25 -41.38 -19.52 22.25
N ASN A 26 -42.46 -18.79 22.08
CA ASN A 26 -42.53 -17.48 21.46
C ASN A 26 -41.95 -16.44 22.42
N GLY A 27 -40.94 -15.70 21.98
CA GLY A 27 -40.38 -14.57 22.70
C GLY A 27 -39.70 -13.64 21.69
N ASP A 28 -40.45 -12.62 21.29
CA ASP A 28 -40.04 -11.46 20.56
C ASP A 28 -38.85 -10.78 21.26
N GLY A 29 -37.74 -10.59 20.56
CA GLY A 29 -36.54 -9.95 21.06
C GLY A 29 -35.49 -9.89 19.97
N GLY A 30 -35.72 -9.03 18.98
CA GLY A 30 -34.76 -8.78 17.88
C GLY A 30 -33.43 -8.23 18.42
N SER A 31 -32.46 -9.10 18.58
CA SER A 31 -31.07 -8.76 18.61
C SER A 31 -30.50 -9.10 17.25
N ASN A 32 -30.52 -8.13 16.32
CA ASN A 32 -29.72 -8.17 15.11
C ASN A 32 -28.25 -8.08 15.52
N GLY A 33 -27.68 -9.16 15.98
CA GLY A 33 -26.24 -9.37 15.97
C GLY A 33 -25.82 -9.56 14.52
N GLY A 34 -25.69 -8.47 13.76
CA GLY A 34 -25.08 -8.49 12.44
C GLY A 34 -23.70 -9.13 12.59
N ALA A 35 -23.44 -10.20 11.85
CA ALA A 35 -22.12 -10.79 11.78
C ALA A 35 -21.15 -9.66 11.37
N THR A 36 -20.19 -9.35 12.25
CA THR A 36 -19.16 -8.33 11.96
C THR A 36 -18.43 -8.75 10.71
N THR A 37 -18.51 -7.96 9.65
CA THR A 37 -17.84 -8.27 8.40
C THR A 37 -16.33 -8.22 8.64
N LYS A 38 -15.67 -9.37 8.53
CA LYS A 38 -14.21 -9.43 8.65
C LYS A 38 -13.60 -8.99 7.33
N MET A 39 -12.76 -7.97 7.37
CA MET A 39 -12.05 -7.42 6.22
C MET A 39 -10.54 -7.67 6.35
N ARG A 40 -9.97 -8.31 5.34
CA ARG A 40 -8.52 -8.47 5.19
C ARG A 40 -8.01 -7.24 4.47
N PHE A 41 -7.11 -6.51 5.10
CA PHE A 41 -6.50 -5.30 4.56
C PHE A 41 -5.06 -5.58 4.17
N VAL A 42 -4.81 -5.83 2.89
CA VAL A 42 -3.45 -6.02 2.37
C VAL A 42 -2.75 -4.67 2.27
N THR A 43 -1.55 -4.58 2.86
CA THR A 43 -0.80 -3.34 3.03
C THR A 43 0.47 -3.34 2.18
N GLY A 44 1.65 -3.33 2.78
CA GLY A 44 2.96 -3.37 2.12
C GLY A 44 3.93 -4.23 2.91
N GLY A 45 5.19 -4.22 2.53
CA GLY A 45 6.26 -4.85 3.30
C GLY A 45 6.43 -4.17 4.66
N GLU A 46 6.88 -4.95 5.66
CA GLU A 46 6.96 -4.54 7.08
C GLU A 46 7.80 -3.27 7.32
N SER A 47 8.78 -2.98 6.45
CA SER A 47 9.64 -1.80 6.54
C SER A 47 9.11 -0.57 5.79
N GLY A 48 7.86 -0.62 5.29
CA GLY A 48 7.20 0.44 4.53
C GLY A 48 6.05 1.11 5.30
N THR A 49 5.66 2.30 4.83
CA THR A 49 4.60 3.11 5.45
C THR A 49 3.22 2.44 5.36
N TYR A 50 2.89 1.73 4.27
CA TYR A 50 1.62 1.00 4.15
C TYR A 50 1.39 0.03 5.31
N TYR A 51 2.41 -0.76 5.66
CA TYR A 51 2.28 -1.73 6.74
C TYR A 51 2.14 -1.04 8.10
N ALA A 52 3.02 -0.09 8.39
CA ALA A 52 3.00 0.61 9.67
C ALA A 52 1.68 1.37 9.89
N PHE A 53 1.26 2.19 8.91
CA PHE A 53 0.04 2.98 9.00
C PHE A 53 -1.21 2.12 8.90
N GLY A 54 -1.25 1.17 7.98
CA GLY A 54 -2.38 0.24 7.80
C GLY A 54 -2.64 -0.63 9.02
N SER A 55 -1.59 -1.02 9.76
CA SER A 55 -1.73 -1.76 11.01
C SER A 55 -2.42 -0.93 12.09
N VAL A 56 -2.10 0.38 12.19
CA VAL A 56 -2.77 1.28 13.15
C VAL A 56 -4.23 1.51 12.74
N ILE A 57 -4.50 1.75 11.45
CA ILE A 57 -5.87 1.88 10.92
C ILE A 57 -6.69 0.63 11.24
N ALA A 58 -6.18 -0.57 10.90
CA ALA A 58 -6.88 -1.82 11.12
C ALA A 58 -7.18 -2.07 12.61
N GLN A 59 -6.19 -1.83 13.48
CA GLN A 59 -6.34 -2.00 14.92
C GLN A 59 -7.38 -1.03 15.51
N HIS A 60 -7.31 0.26 15.11
CA HIS A 60 -8.21 1.28 15.63
C HIS A 60 -9.64 1.02 15.18
N ALA A 61 -9.86 0.75 13.89
CA ALA A 61 -11.17 0.44 13.33
C ALA A 61 -11.81 -0.79 13.98
N THR A 62 -11.03 -1.86 14.20
CA THR A 62 -11.51 -3.06 14.89
C THR A 62 -11.95 -2.77 16.34
N ASN A 63 -11.21 -1.93 17.04
CA ASN A 63 -11.51 -1.63 18.44
C ASN A 63 -12.65 -0.61 18.62
N ASN A 64 -12.87 0.29 17.66
CA ASN A 64 -13.69 1.48 17.85
C ASN A 64 -14.84 1.65 16.85
N ALA A 65 -14.70 1.13 15.60
CA ALA A 65 -15.69 1.35 14.55
C ALA A 65 -16.74 0.23 14.40
N GLY A 66 -16.66 -0.82 15.23
CA GLY A 66 -17.60 -1.96 15.17
C GLY A 66 -17.44 -2.85 13.94
N ILE A 67 -16.29 -2.80 13.29
CA ILE A 67 -15.90 -3.63 12.14
C ILE A 67 -14.65 -4.44 12.49
N ASP A 68 -14.44 -5.60 11.86
CA ASP A 68 -13.25 -6.45 12.09
C ASP A 68 -12.28 -6.29 10.90
N VAL A 69 -11.20 -5.55 11.10
CA VAL A 69 -10.18 -5.31 10.07
C VAL A 69 -8.86 -5.94 10.47
N VAL A 70 -8.31 -6.79 9.61
CA VAL A 70 -7.03 -7.46 9.84
C VAL A 70 -6.00 -6.99 8.82
N GLY A 71 -4.99 -6.26 9.29
CA GLY A 71 -3.85 -5.84 8.46
C GLY A 71 -2.98 -7.05 8.07
N LEU A 72 -2.68 -7.15 6.78
CA LEU A 72 -1.84 -8.20 6.20
C LEU A 72 -0.61 -7.56 5.54
N VAL A 73 0.53 -8.24 5.63
CA VAL A 73 1.71 -7.90 4.82
C VAL A 73 1.37 -8.07 3.34
N GLY A 74 1.78 -7.11 2.51
CA GLY A 74 1.60 -7.13 1.07
C GLY A 74 2.91 -6.87 0.33
N ASN A 75 2.90 -7.07 -0.99
CA ASN A 75 4.06 -6.81 -1.85
C ASN A 75 3.99 -5.46 -2.59
N GLY A 76 2.94 -4.66 -2.31
CA GLY A 76 2.72 -3.35 -2.91
C GLY A 76 1.63 -3.35 -3.98
N SER A 77 1.47 -2.23 -4.65
CA SER A 77 0.24 -1.81 -5.34
C SER A 77 -0.30 -2.80 -6.37
N GLN A 78 0.55 -3.33 -7.26
CA GLN A 78 0.11 -4.27 -8.29
C GLN A 78 -0.36 -5.61 -7.68
N SER A 79 0.44 -6.17 -6.76
CA SER A 79 0.07 -7.40 -6.04
C SER A 79 -1.20 -7.21 -5.22
N ASN A 80 -1.35 -6.05 -4.58
CA ASN A 80 -2.51 -5.75 -3.75
C ASN A 80 -3.81 -5.66 -4.57
N VAL A 81 -3.75 -5.09 -5.77
CA VAL A 81 -4.88 -5.12 -6.71
C VAL A 81 -5.22 -6.56 -7.11
N GLN A 82 -4.21 -7.42 -7.33
CA GLN A 82 -4.43 -8.83 -7.62
C GLN A 82 -5.11 -9.57 -6.45
N GLU A 83 -4.71 -9.27 -5.19
CA GLU A 83 -5.35 -9.85 -4.00
C GLU A 83 -6.84 -9.46 -3.87
N LEU A 84 -7.20 -8.21 -4.28
CA LEU A 84 -8.61 -7.81 -4.38
C LEU A 84 -9.34 -8.60 -5.47
N GLN A 85 -8.73 -8.75 -6.66
CA GLN A 85 -9.32 -9.46 -7.79
C GLN A 85 -9.56 -10.94 -7.48
N ASP A 86 -8.59 -11.58 -6.81
CA ASP A 86 -8.67 -12.99 -6.43
C ASP A 86 -9.58 -13.25 -5.23
N GLY A 87 -10.10 -12.19 -4.60
CA GLY A 87 -10.95 -12.29 -3.41
C GLY A 87 -10.19 -12.69 -2.14
N ASN A 88 -8.87 -12.51 -2.13
CA ASN A 88 -8.02 -12.80 -0.97
C ASN A 88 -7.97 -11.65 0.03
N ALA A 89 -8.39 -10.44 -0.38
CA ALA A 89 -8.50 -9.26 0.47
C ALA A 89 -9.78 -8.49 0.15
N GLU A 90 -10.31 -7.77 1.14
CA GLU A 90 -11.44 -6.85 1.01
C GLU A 90 -10.99 -5.40 0.86
N LEU A 91 -9.82 -5.09 1.44
CA LEU A 91 -9.20 -3.76 1.44
C LEU A 91 -7.75 -3.86 0.99
N ALA A 92 -7.25 -2.82 0.32
CA ALA A 92 -5.87 -2.76 -0.12
C ALA A 92 -5.32 -1.34 -0.08
N PHE A 93 -4.04 -1.18 0.29
CA PHE A 93 -3.29 0.01 -0.08
C PHE A 93 -2.83 -0.08 -1.54
N CYS A 94 -2.89 1.05 -2.24
CA CYS A 94 -2.43 1.16 -3.62
C CYS A 94 -1.94 2.58 -3.91
N GLN A 95 -0.99 2.72 -4.83
CA GLN A 95 -0.65 4.01 -5.43
C GLN A 95 -1.74 4.45 -6.41
N SER A 96 -1.99 5.74 -6.51
CA SER A 96 -3.03 6.33 -7.38
C SER A 96 -2.81 6.04 -8.87
N ASP A 97 -1.57 5.98 -9.32
CA ASP A 97 -1.19 5.63 -10.69
C ASP A 97 -1.51 4.15 -10.99
N VAL A 98 -1.05 3.22 -10.15
CA VAL A 98 -1.29 1.78 -10.33
C VAL A 98 -2.78 1.44 -10.22
N MET A 99 -3.50 2.07 -9.29
CA MET A 99 -4.95 1.97 -9.18
C MET A 99 -5.63 2.33 -10.51
N ALA A 100 -5.24 3.46 -11.12
CA ALA A 100 -5.81 3.93 -12.38
C ALA A 100 -5.40 3.01 -13.55
N TYR A 101 -4.16 2.52 -13.60
CA TYR A 101 -3.71 1.56 -14.62
C TYR A 101 -4.54 0.27 -14.57
N ALA A 102 -4.76 -0.26 -13.37
CA ALA A 102 -5.57 -1.46 -13.18
C ALA A 102 -7.02 -1.24 -13.61
N TYR A 103 -7.65 -0.16 -13.14
CA TYR A 103 -9.06 0.14 -13.41
C TYR A 103 -9.33 0.38 -14.89
N ASN A 104 -8.39 1.01 -15.60
CA ASN A 104 -8.51 1.29 -17.03
C ASN A 104 -7.98 0.17 -17.93
N GLY A 105 -7.26 -0.82 -17.41
CA GLY A 105 -6.60 -1.87 -18.18
C GLY A 105 -5.48 -1.30 -19.05
N THR A 106 -4.65 -0.44 -18.50
CA THR A 106 -3.53 0.22 -19.18
C THR A 106 -2.18 -0.19 -18.57
N ASN A 107 -1.08 0.24 -19.16
CA ASN A 107 0.27 -0.10 -18.73
C ASN A 107 0.40 -1.64 -18.63
N ILE A 108 0.92 -2.19 -17.54
CA ILE A 108 1.07 -3.65 -17.37
C ILE A 108 -0.25 -4.43 -17.34
N PHE A 109 -1.37 -3.76 -17.08
CA PHE A 109 -2.70 -4.38 -17.12
C PHE A 109 -3.26 -4.46 -18.55
N ALA A 110 -2.58 -3.89 -19.57
CA ALA A 110 -3.05 -3.89 -20.95
C ALA A 110 -3.30 -5.31 -21.50
N ASP A 111 -2.42 -6.25 -21.15
CA ASP A 111 -2.52 -7.66 -21.61
C ASP A 111 -3.46 -8.51 -20.74
N HIS A 112 -3.78 -8.04 -19.51
CA HIS A 112 -4.62 -8.76 -18.55
C HIS A 112 -6.06 -8.24 -18.50
N GLY A 113 -6.31 -7.07 -19.11
CA GLY A 113 -7.60 -6.40 -19.10
C GLY A 113 -7.84 -5.57 -17.82
N LYS A 114 -9.03 -4.98 -17.75
CA LYS A 114 -9.42 -4.13 -16.62
C LYS A 114 -9.62 -4.93 -15.35
N VAL A 115 -9.18 -4.35 -14.24
CA VAL A 115 -9.50 -4.82 -12.90
C VAL A 115 -10.39 -3.75 -12.26
N ASP A 116 -11.70 -3.93 -12.32
CA ASP A 116 -12.73 -2.97 -11.87
C ASP A 116 -13.59 -3.51 -10.70
N CYS A 117 -13.09 -4.54 -10.01
CA CYS A 117 -13.75 -5.15 -8.85
C CYS A 117 -13.63 -4.32 -7.56
N PHE A 118 -13.00 -3.16 -7.62
CA PHE A 118 -12.76 -2.29 -6.47
C PHE A 118 -13.18 -0.84 -6.73
N SER A 119 -13.31 -0.09 -5.64
CA SER A 119 -13.57 1.34 -5.62
C SER A 119 -12.65 2.04 -4.63
N THR A 120 -12.53 3.35 -4.76
CA THR A 120 -11.73 4.21 -3.88
C THR A 120 -12.40 4.36 -2.51
N VAL A 121 -11.65 4.21 -1.43
CA VAL A 121 -12.09 4.61 -0.08
C VAL A 121 -11.62 6.04 0.20
N ALA A 122 -10.32 6.31 0.13
CA ALA A 122 -9.76 7.64 0.31
C ALA A 122 -8.31 7.71 -0.17
N ALA A 123 -7.86 8.90 -0.59
CA ALA A 123 -6.44 9.24 -0.60
C ALA A 123 -6.01 9.64 0.81
N LEU A 124 -4.82 9.24 1.25
CA LEU A 124 -4.40 9.44 2.64
C LEU A 124 -3.19 10.37 2.78
N TYR A 125 -2.14 10.16 2.01
CA TYR A 125 -0.91 10.94 2.05
C TYR A 125 -0.15 10.81 0.72
N MET A 126 0.88 11.64 0.55
CA MET A 126 1.75 11.55 -0.63
C MET A 126 2.93 10.62 -0.34
N GLU A 127 3.21 9.75 -1.29
CA GLU A 127 4.36 8.84 -1.29
C GLU A 127 5.47 9.45 -2.13
N GLN A 128 6.52 9.91 -1.45
CA GLN A 128 7.67 10.50 -2.11
C GLN A 128 8.53 9.40 -2.74
N VAL A 129 9.02 9.65 -3.95
CA VAL A 129 10.07 8.83 -4.55
C VAL A 129 11.39 9.18 -3.88
N GLN A 130 12.02 8.20 -3.26
CA GLN A 130 13.27 8.30 -2.54
C GLN A 130 14.30 7.40 -3.24
N ILE A 131 15.27 8.00 -3.93
CA ILE A 131 16.39 7.25 -4.52
C ILE A 131 17.50 7.26 -3.47
N VAL A 132 17.63 6.14 -2.76
CA VAL A 132 18.49 5.99 -1.58
C VAL A 132 19.82 5.38 -1.95
N THR A 133 20.92 5.95 -1.48
CA THR A 133 22.26 5.40 -1.62
C THR A 133 23.10 5.62 -0.36
N VAL A 134 24.15 4.83 -0.19
CA VAL A 134 25.23 5.03 0.81
C VAL A 134 26.57 5.37 0.13
N ASP A 135 26.57 5.55 -1.18
CA ASP A 135 27.74 5.97 -1.96
C ASP A 135 27.66 7.49 -2.22
N PRO A 136 28.51 8.32 -1.56
CA PRO A 136 28.48 9.79 -1.72
C PRO A 136 28.85 10.27 -3.13
N THR A 137 29.29 9.37 -4.02
CA THR A 137 29.61 9.71 -5.41
C THR A 137 28.38 9.67 -6.32
N ILE A 138 27.29 9.01 -5.90
CA ILE A 138 26.00 8.99 -6.62
C ILE A 138 25.23 10.23 -6.18
N LYS A 139 25.18 11.25 -7.03
CA LYS A 139 24.57 12.56 -6.75
C LYS A 139 23.39 12.89 -7.65
N THR A 140 23.36 12.30 -8.84
CA THR A 140 22.34 12.50 -9.85
C THR A 140 21.77 11.17 -10.32
N VAL A 141 20.62 11.18 -10.99
CA VAL A 141 20.03 9.95 -11.53
C VAL A 141 20.92 9.35 -12.62
N GLU A 142 21.64 10.17 -13.39
CA GLU A 142 22.57 9.72 -14.41
C GLU A 142 23.75 8.91 -13.84
N ASP A 143 24.13 9.17 -12.58
CA ASP A 143 25.18 8.39 -11.89
C ASP A 143 24.76 6.93 -11.63
N LEU A 144 23.48 6.59 -11.82
CA LEU A 144 22.98 5.22 -11.73
C LEU A 144 23.36 4.37 -12.95
N ALA A 145 23.87 4.97 -14.04
CA ALA A 145 24.30 4.22 -15.22
C ALA A 145 25.32 3.14 -14.85
N GLY A 146 25.03 1.88 -15.21
CA GLY A 146 25.87 0.70 -14.92
C GLY A 146 25.87 0.25 -13.46
N LYS A 147 25.18 0.95 -12.55
CA LYS A 147 25.08 0.60 -11.14
C LYS A 147 24.08 -0.54 -10.88
N LYS A 148 24.20 -1.19 -9.72
CA LYS A 148 23.20 -2.13 -9.22
C LYS A 148 22.13 -1.38 -8.46
N VAL A 149 20.91 -1.36 -8.99
CA VAL A 149 19.82 -0.54 -8.47
C VAL A 149 18.61 -1.41 -8.15
N SER A 150 18.13 -1.37 -6.90
CA SER A 150 16.84 -1.94 -6.57
C SER A 150 15.72 -1.04 -7.08
N VAL A 151 14.88 -1.58 -7.96
CA VAL A 151 13.74 -0.87 -8.58
C VAL A 151 12.39 -1.22 -7.91
N GLY A 152 12.45 -1.70 -6.67
CA GLY A 152 11.30 -2.16 -5.90
C GLY A 152 11.02 -3.65 -6.05
N ALA A 153 10.19 -4.20 -5.18
CA ALA A 153 9.79 -5.61 -5.23
C ALA A 153 8.98 -5.91 -6.50
N ALA A 154 9.06 -7.15 -6.97
CA ALA A 154 8.19 -7.62 -8.03
C ALA A 154 6.71 -7.48 -7.61
N GLY A 155 5.88 -6.89 -8.46
CA GLY A 155 4.48 -6.61 -8.16
C GLY A 155 4.25 -5.36 -7.29
N SER A 156 5.28 -4.53 -7.05
CA SER A 156 5.14 -3.23 -6.39
C SER A 156 4.84 -2.11 -7.39
N GLY A 157 4.27 -1.01 -6.89
CA GLY A 157 4.12 0.22 -7.67
C GLY A 157 5.46 0.95 -7.87
N VAL A 158 6.43 0.69 -7.01
CA VAL A 158 7.79 1.29 -7.07
C VAL A 158 8.48 1.05 -8.40
N TYR A 159 8.29 -0.14 -8.97
CA TYR A 159 8.85 -0.51 -10.29
C TYR A 159 8.42 0.47 -11.38
N PHE A 160 7.14 0.88 -11.40
CA PHE A 160 6.64 1.81 -12.42
C PHE A 160 7.25 3.20 -12.26
N ASN A 161 7.30 3.69 -11.02
CA ASN A 161 7.91 4.99 -10.75
C ASN A 161 9.41 5.00 -11.06
N ALA A 162 10.12 3.89 -10.74
CA ALA A 162 11.51 3.74 -11.12
C ALA A 162 11.69 3.72 -12.64
N LYS A 163 10.85 2.98 -13.38
CA LYS A 163 10.88 2.91 -14.85
C LYS A 163 10.61 4.27 -15.49
N ASP A 164 9.58 4.99 -15.01
CA ASP A 164 9.22 6.31 -15.51
C ASP A 164 10.37 7.32 -15.31
N ILE A 165 10.94 7.37 -14.10
CA ILE A 165 12.04 8.27 -13.78
C ILE A 165 13.28 7.91 -14.59
N LEU A 166 13.69 6.65 -14.59
CA LEU A 166 14.84 6.20 -15.39
C LEU A 166 14.64 6.50 -16.88
N THR A 167 13.42 6.36 -17.40
CA THR A 167 13.09 6.70 -18.79
C THR A 167 13.23 8.20 -19.04
N ALA A 168 12.75 9.05 -18.13
CA ALA A 168 12.91 10.50 -18.26
C ALA A 168 14.37 10.94 -18.34
N TYR A 169 15.27 10.22 -17.63
CA TYR A 169 16.72 10.44 -17.63
C TYR A 169 17.48 9.65 -18.69
N GLY A 170 16.79 8.93 -19.59
CA GLY A 170 17.42 8.14 -20.65
C GLY A 170 18.09 6.85 -20.18
N LEU A 171 17.75 6.35 -18.98
CA LEU A 171 18.24 5.11 -18.40
C LEU A 171 17.18 3.99 -18.34
N GLY A 172 15.97 4.26 -18.84
CA GLY A 172 14.82 3.37 -18.74
C GLY A 172 14.66 2.37 -19.89
N ASP A 173 15.61 2.30 -20.84
CA ASP A 173 15.53 1.34 -21.93
C ASP A 173 15.54 -0.10 -21.41
N VAL A 174 14.62 -0.91 -21.94
CA VAL A 174 14.52 -2.33 -21.61
C VAL A 174 14.73 -3.20 -22.86
N ASN A 175 15.18 -4.43 -22.66
CA ASN A 175 15.29 -5.43 -23.71
C ASN A 175 13.93 -6.13 -23.97
N GLU A 176 13.91 -7.13 -24.84
CA GLU A 176 12.72 -7.92 -25.19
C GLU A 176 12.11 -8.70 -24.01
N ASN A 177 12.86 -8.86 -22.93
CA ASN A 177 12.41 -9.51 -21.69
C ASN A 177 11.97 -8.51 -20.59
N ASP A 178 11.81 -7.22 -20.93
CA ASP A 178 11.52 -6.11 -20.00
C ASP A 178 12.62 -5.91 -18.92
N GLU A 179 13.88 -6.27 -19.23
CA GLU A 179 15.03 -6.05 -18.34
C GLU A 179 15.74 -4.76 -18.72
N PHE A 180 16.07 -3.92 -17.74
CA PHE A 180 16.82 -2.69 -17.96
C PHE A 180 18.20 -2.97 -18.59
N THR A 181 18.58 -2.14 -19.57
CA THR A 181 19.85 -2.32 -20.31
C THR A 181 20.96 -1.39 -19.85
N GLN A 182 20.62 -0.31 -19.13
CA GLN A 182 21.57 0.72 -18.71
C GLN A 182 21.90 0.71 -17.22
N ILE A 183 21.14 -0.05 -16.42
CA ILE A 183 21.40 -0.34 -15.01
C ILE A 183 21.37 -1.86 -14.78
N ASN A 184 21.95 -2.31 -13.68
CA ASN A 184 21.78 -3.70 -13.22
C ASN A 184 20.64 -3.75 -12.21
N ALA A 185 19.40 -3.88 -12.68
CA ALA A 185 18.24 -3.85 -11.84
C ALA A 185 18.12 -5.07 -10.92
N THR A 186 17.71 -4.84 -9.68
CA THR A 186 17.31 -5.88 -8.73
C THR A 186 15.90 -5.58 -8.20
N TYR A 187 15.17 -6.62 -7.82
CA TYR A 187 13.76 -6.54 -7.44
C TYR A 187 13.59 -6.97 -5.99
N GLN A 188 13.63 -6.02 -5.05
CA GLN A 188 13.72 -6.29 -3.63
C GLN A 188 12.69 -5.49 -2.83
N SER A 189 12.32 -6.02 -1.65
CA SER A 189 11.57 -5.26 -0.64
C SER A 189 12.42 -4.08 -0.11
N PHE A 190 11.79 -3.11 0.54
CA PHE A 190 12.51 -1.98 1.15
C PHE A 190 13.52 -2.45 2.20
N GLY A 191 13.13 -3.43 3.03
CA GLY A 191 14.03 -3.98 4.05
C GLY A 191 15.23 -4.71 3.45
N ASP A 192 15.02 -5.52 2.41
CA ASP A 192 16.11 -6.20 1.71
C ASP A 192 17.02 -5.20 0.99
N SER A 193 16.44 -4.17 0.35
CA SER A 193 17.19 -3.09 -0.29
C SER A 193 18.07 -2.35 0.72
N ALA A 194 17.54 -2.00 1.89
CA ALA A 194 18.30 -1.34 2.96
C ALA A 194 19.44 -2.24 3.46
N ASN A 195 19.20 -3.55 3.64
CA ASN A 195 20.23 -4.50 4.03
C ASN A 195 21.32 -4.64 2.97
N ASP A 196 20.94 -4.71 1.69
CA ASP A 196 21.90 -4.84 0.60
C ASP A 196 22.67 -3.56 0.32
N LEU A 197 22.08 -2.37 0.53
CA LEU A 197 22.81 -1.10 0.58
C LEU A 197 23.83 -1.09 1.72
N LYS A 198 23.42 -1.50 2.93
CA LYS A 198 24.29 -1.61 4.10
C LYS A 198 25.49 -2.51 3.87
N ASP A 199 25.28 -3.64 3.17
CA ASP A 199 26.29 -4.65 2.87
C ASP A 199 27.11 -4.33 1.60
N GLY A 200 26.77 -3.27 0.85
CA GLY A 200 27.43 -2.89 -0.40
C GLY A 200 27.17 -3.87 -1.56
N LYS A 201 26.06 -4.57 -1.53
CA LYS A 201 25.66 -5.51 -2.59
C LYS A 201 24.91 -4.83 -3.73
N ILE A 202 24.21 -3.71 -3.42
CA ILE A 202 23.61 -2.78 -4.39
C ILE A 202 24.12 -1.37 -4.13
N ASP A 203 24.05 -0.51 -5.15
CA ASP A 203 24.57 0.85 -5.12
C ASP A 203 23.48 1.88 -4.76
N ALA A 204 22.25 1.64 -5.20
CA ALA A 204 21.11 2.51 -4.92
C ALA A 204 19.80 1.70 -4.88
N ALA A 205 18.75 2.29 -4.29
CA ALA A 205 17.42 1.72 -4.25
C ALA A 205 16.33 2.78 -4.41
N PHE A 206 15.32 2.49 -5.22
CA PHE A 206 14.07 3.24 -5.25
C PHE A 206 13.18 2.79 -4.10
N ILE A 207 12.73 3.75 -3.30
CA ILE A 207 11.76 3.58 -2.22
C ILE A 207 10.66 4.63 -2.45
N VAL A 208 9.44 4.18 -2.74
CA VAL A 208 8.28 5.07 -2.93
C VAL A 208 7.34 4.83 -1.77
N ALA A 209 7.34 5.77 -0.85
CA ALA A 209 6.62 5.66 0.41
C ALA A 209 6.48 7.04 1.08
N GLY A 210 5.62 7.14 2.08
CA GLY A 210 5.60 8.33 2.95
C GLY A 210 6.88 8.45 3.76
N ALA A 211 7.58 9.58 3.61
CA ALA A 211 8.73 9.89 4.43
C ALA A 211 8.28 10.42 5.82
N PRO A 212 9.00 10.09 6.92
CA PRO A 212 10.11 9.13 6.99
C PRO A 212 9.65 7.69 6.79
N THR A 213 10.43 6.91 6.03
CA THR A 213 10.18 5.48 5.79
C THR A 213 11.07 4.64 6.71
N THR A 214 10.53 3.63 7.37
CA THR A 214 11.25 2.81 8.36
C THR A 214 12.56 2.24 7.80
N ALA A 215 12.55 1.68 6.58
CA ALA A 215 13.76 1.13 5.96
C ALA A 215 14.90 2.16 5.82
N VAL A 216 14.57 3.41 5.46
CA VAL A 216 15.56 4.49 5.31
C VAL A 216 16.05 4.96 6.68
N THR A 217 15.13 5.13 7.63
CA THR A 217 15.47 5.52 9.00
C THR A 217 16.40 4.50 9.66
N ASP A 218 16.10 3.21 9.53
CA ASP A 218 16.93 2.13 10.10
C ASP A 218 18.31 2.09 9.44
N LEU A 219 18.39 2.26 8.11
CA LEU A 219 19.66 2.33 7.40
C LEU A 219 20.50 3.51 7.89
N ALA A 220 19.88 4.68 8.07
CA ALA A 220 20.54 5.91 8.55
C ALA A 220 21.11 5.78 9.98
N THR A 221 20.64 4.83 10.79
CA THR A 221 21.25 4.57 12.12
C THR A 221 22.65 3.98 12.02
N THR A 222 23.04 3.39 10.89
CA THR A 222 24.29 2.64 10.74
C THR A 222 25.14 3.05 9.54
N LYS A 223 24.60 3.82 8.63
CA LYS A 223 25.25 4.30 7.41
C LYS A 223 24.96 5.78 7.21
N ASP A 224 25.87 6.44 6.52
CA ASP A 224 25.66 7.79 6.00
C ASP A 224 24.76 7.64 4.74
N VAL A 225 23.52 8.07 4.87
CA VAL A 225 22.49 7.91 3.83
C VAL A 225 22.40 9.19 3.02
N HIS A 226 22.36 9.05 1.71
CA HIS A 226 22.11 10.12 0.76
C HIS A 226 20.84 9.83 -0.03
N LEU A 227 20.07 10.86 -0.36
CA LEU A 227 18.97 10.81 -1.30
C LEU A 227 19.31 11.61 -2.55
N VAL A 228 19.06 11.03 -3.72
CA VAL A 228 19.32 11.69 -5.01
C VAL A 228 18.14 12.57 -5.38
N SER A 229 18.39 13.87 -5.56
CA SER A 229 17.38 14.82 -6.05
C SER A 229 17.09 14.63 -7.53
N LEU A 230 15.84 14.86 -7.93
CA LEU A 230 15.45 15.04 -9.32
C LEU A 230 15.58 16.52 -9.69
N ASP A 231 16.06 16.81 -10.89
CA ASP A 231 16.12 18.17 -11.39
C ASP A 231 14.78 18.62 -12.02
N ASP A 232 14.63 19.93 -12.16
CA ASP A 232 13.37 20.54 -12.63
C ASP A 232 13.02 20.19 -14.08
N GLU A 233 14.02 19.97 -14.96
CA GLU A 233 13.79 19.61 -16.36
C GLU A 233 13.15 18.22 -16.45
N HIS A 234 13.70 17.24 -15.74
CA HIS A 234 13.19 15.86 -15.78
C HIS A 234 11.87 15.71 -15.00
N ILE A 235 11.69 16.48 -13.91
CA ILE A 235 10.38 16.58 -13.25
C ILE A 235 9.32 17.11 -14.23
N ALA A 236 9.62 18.17 -14.98
CA ALA A 236 8.68 18.71 -15.97
C ALA A 236 8.28 17.64 -17.01
N LYS A 237 9.25 16.87 -17.53
CA LYS A 237 8.98 15.75 -18.45
C LYS A 237 8.06 14.68 -17.83
N LEU A 238 8.27 14.33 -16.56
CA LEU A 238 7.42 13.37 -15.85
C LEU A 238 5.99 13.89 -15.72
N LEU A 239 5.80 15.17 -15.35
CA LEU A 239 4.50 15.80 -15.20
C LEU A 239 3.76 15.99 -16.55
N GLU A 240 4.49 16.08 -17.68
CA GLU A 240 3.90 16.10 -19.02
C GLU A 240 3.38 14.71 -19.45
N THR A 241 3.98 13.66 -18.95
CA THR A 241 3.66 12.27 -19.36
C THR A 241 2.67 11.58 -18.42
N SER A 242 2.49 12.08 -17.19
CA SER A 242 1.66 11.45 -16.18
C SER A 242 1.05 12.47 -15.22
N ASP A 243 -0.28 12.49 -15.17
CA ASP A 243 -1.07 13.32 -14.24
C ASP A 243 -1.02 12.83 -12.77
N TYR A 244 -0.36 11.71 -12.50
CA TYR A 244 -0.32 11.12 -11.15
C TYR A 244 0.81 11.69 -10.30
N TYR A 245 1.85 12.25 -10.93
CA TYR A 245 2.97 12.81 -10.19
C TYR A 245 2.72 14.24 -9.73
N THR A 246 3.22 14.54 -8.55
CA THR A 246 3.30 15.89 -8.00
C THR A 246 4.74 16.17 -7.58
N LYS A 247 5.28 17.33 -7.98
CA LYS A 247 6.59 17.78 -7.49
C LYS A 247 6.52 18.03 -5.99
N THR A 248 7.50 17.53 -5.24
CA THR A 248 7.59 17.68 -3.78
C THR A 248 9.03 17.82 -3.31
N VAL A 249 9.20 18.14 -2.03
CA VAL A 249 10.49 18.23 -1.37
C VAL A 249 10.47 17.39 -0.10
N ILE A 250 11.50 16.59 0.11
CA ILE A 250 11.76 15.91 1.38
C ILE A 250 12.71 16.82 2.17
N PRO A 251 12.27 17.42 3.30
CA PRO A 251 13.12 18.26 4.12
C PRO A 251 14.30 17.45 4.67
N LYS A 252 15.48 18.04 4.67
CA LYS A 252 16.71 17.40 5.15
C LYS A 252 16.59 16.86 6.58
N ASP A 253 15.82 17.52 7.42
CA ASP A 253 15.66 17.14 8.82
C ASP A 253 14.92 15.80 9.00
N VAL A 254 14.22 15.31 7.95
CA VAL A 254 13.49 14.03 7.98
C VAL A 254 14.43 12.84 8.22
N TYR A 255 15.62 12.88 7.62
CA TYR A 255 16.62 11.81 7.73
C TYR A 255 17.99 12.30 8.20
N GLY A 256 18.12 13.60 8.53
CA GLY A 256 19.41 14.20 8.91
C GLY A 256 20.36 14.39 7.74
N LEU A 257 19.81 14.70 6.55
CA LEU A 257 20.58 14.97 5.32
C LEU A 257 21.26 16.35 5.36
N ASP A 258 22.23 16.57 4.46
CA ASP A 258 22.91 17.86 4.33
C ASP A 258 22.01 18.94 3.72
N GLU A 259 21.13 18.56 2.79
CA GLU A 259 20.24 19.46 2.04
C GLU A 259 18.85 18.85 1.82
N ASP A 260 17.87 19.69 1.48
CA ASP A 260 16.54 19.27 1.08
C ASP A 260 16.61 18.52 -0.26
N VAL A 261 15.77 17.50 -0.44
CA VAL A 261 15.75 16.67 -1.63
C VAL A 261 14.49 16.95 -2.45
N THR A 262 14.68 17.50 -3.66
CA THR A 262 13.59 17.68 -4.63
C THR A 262 13.27 16.37 -5.32
N THR A 263 12.00 16.00 -5.38
CA THR A 263 11.54 14.76 -5.98
C THR A 263 10.08 14.87 -6.46
N VAL A 264 9.50 13.75 -6.86
CA VAL A 264 8.07 13.63 -7.17
C VAL A 264 7.39 12.66 -6.20
N ALA A 265 6.08 12.75 -6.11
CA ALA A 265 5.26 11.90 -5.28
C ALA A 265 3.98 11.49 -6.00
N VAL A 266 3.40 10.36 -5.58
CA VAL A 266 2.08 9.87 -5.97
C VAL A 266 1.19 9.72 -4.72
N ALA A 267 -0.13 9.65 -4.87
CA ALA A 267 -1.00 9.49 -3.70
C ALA A 267 -1.06 8.03 -3.24
N ALA A 268 -0.99 7.82 -1.92
CA ALA A 268 -1.37 6.57 -1.26
C ALA A 268 -2.88 6.52 -1.09
N VAL A 269 -3.54 5.47 -1.59
CA VAL A 269 -4.99 5.31 -1.60
C VAL A 269 -5.38 3.99 -0.92
N ILE A 270 -6.47 3.99 -0.15
CA ILE A 270 -7.14 2.75 0.24
C ILE A 270 -8.21 2.43 -0.79
N LEU A 271 -8.20 1.18 -1.26
CA LEU A 271 -9.19 0.56 -2.12
C LEU A 271 -10.05 -0.40 -1.31
N ALA A 272 -11.32 -0.50 -1.66
CA ALA A 272 -12.22 -1.53 -1.15
C ALA A 272 -12.82 -2.32 -2.32
N ARG A 273 -12.97 -3.64 -2.16
CA ARG A 273 -13.70 -4.47 -3.11
C ARG A 273 -15.17 -4.06 -3.14
N ASN A 274 -15.77 -4.03 -4.33
CA ASN A 274 -17.14 -3.50 -4.56
C ASN A 274 -18.25 -4.25 -3.82
N ASP A 275 -18.01 -5.47 -3.37
CA ASP A 275 -18.97 -6.31 -2.63
C ASP A 275 -18.88 -6.13 -1.10
N VAL A 276 -17.98 -5.29 -0.59
CA VAL A 276 -17.95 -4.90 0.81
C VAL A 276 -19.16 -4.00 1.12
N SER A 277 -19.76 -4.16 2.29
CA SER A 277 -20.97 -3.42 2.61
C SER A 277 -20.71 -1.90 2.73
N GLU A 278 -21.69 -1.10 2.30
CA GLU A 278 -21.67 0.35 2.42
C GLU A 278 -21.42 0.80 3.87
N ASP A 279 -22.13 0.19 4.83
CA ASP A 279 -22.00 0.54 6.25
C ASP A 279 -20.59 0.27 6.79
N ALA A 280 -19.93 -0.82 6.37
CA ALA A 280 -18.59 -1.14 6.82
C ALA A 280 -17.54 -0.14 6.27
N ILE A 281 -17.66 0.24 5.00
CA ILE A 281 -16.73 1.23 4.40
C ILE A 281 -17.03 2.64 4.91
N TYR A 282 -18.31 2.99 5.16
CA TYR A 282 -18.64 4.24 5.85
C TYR A 282 -17.98 4.30 7.23
N ALA A 283 -18.13 3.24 8.05
CA ALA A 283 -17.55 3.17 9.38
C ALA A 283 -16.02 3.25 9.37
N LEU A 284 -15.36 2.57 8.42
CA LEU A 284 -13.91 2.64 8.23
C LEU A 284 -13.46 4.06 7.86
N THR A 285 -14.15 4.69 6.89
CA THR A 285 -13.80 6.04 6.43
C THR A 285 -13.98 7.07 7.55
N ALA A 286 -15.09 6.97 8.30
CA ALA A 286 -15.35 7.83 9.45
C ALA A 286 -14.27 7.63 10.54
N ASP A 287 -13.92 6.38 10.85
CA ASP A 287 -12.89 6.07 11.84
C ASP A 287 -11.54 6.69 11.50
N ILE A 288 -11.13 6.61 10.23
CA ILE A 288 -9.86 7.17 9.74
C ILE A 288 -9.81 8.69 9.91
N PHE A 289 -10.85 9.40 9.50
CA PHE A 289 -10.80 10.86 9.42
C PHE A 289 -11.30 11.56 10.69
N ASP A 290 -12.34 11.05 11.36
CA ASP A 290 -12.90 11.69 12.55
C ASP A 290 -11.99 11.57 13.77
N ASN A 291 -11.11 10.55 13.81
CA ASN A 291 -10.14 10.34 14.89
C ASN A 291 -8.71 10.76 14.54
N ALA A 292 -8.50 11.35 13.36
CA ALA A 292 -7.16 11.63 12.85
C ALA A 292 -6.30 12.46 13.83
N ALA A 293 -6.87 13.52 14.42
CA ALA A 293 -6.16 14.40 15.35
C ALA A 293 -5.67 13.67 16.61
N ASP A 294 -6.45 12.73 17.12
CA ASP A 294 -6.14 11.98 18.34
C ASP A 294 -5.12 10.85 18.09
N LEU A 295 -5.02 10.39 16.83
CA LEU A 295 -4.18 9.26 16.43
C LEU A 295 -2.79 9.66 15.89
N VAL A 296 -2.45 10.95 15.83
CA VAL A 296 -1.12 11.43 15.40
C VAL A 296 0.02 10.80 16.21
N SER A 297 -0.19 10.58 17.51
CA SER A 297 0.79 9.93 18.38
C SER A 297 0.95 8.42 18.08
N SER A 298 -0.04 7.79 17.49
CA SER A 298 -0.01 6.38 17.09
C SER A 298 0.71 6.19 15.75
N HIS A 299 0.51 7.12 14.80
CA HIS A 299 1.24 7.17 13.55
C HIS A 299 1.21 8.59 12.96
N ALA A 300 2.38 9.14 12.62
CA ALA A 300 2.53 10.53 12.17
C ALA A 300 1.69 10.87 10.93
N LYS A 301 1.41 9.90 10.05
CA LYS A 301 0.60 10.09 8.84
C LYS A 301 -0.84 10.50 9.13
N TYR A 302 -1.37 10.28 10.33
CA TYR A 302 -2.65 10.85 10.70
C TYR A 302 -2.63 12.40 10.70
N GLY A 303 -1.47 13.01 10.96
CA GLY A 303 -1.30 14.48 10.88
C GLY A 303 -1.32 15.04 9.45
N GLU A 304 -1.22 14.19 8.43
CA GLU A 304 -1.26 14.58 7.01
C GLU A 304 -2.66 14.41 6.41
N LEU A 305 -3.59 13.74 7.11
CA LEU A 305 -4.94 13.49 6.60
C LEU A 305 -5.74 14.78 6.50
N SER A 306 -6.44 14.95 5.38
CA SER A 306 -7.44 15.98 5.19
C SER A 306 -8.61 15.45 4.38
N LEU A 307 -9.81 15.97 4.63
CA LEU A 307 -11.00 15.58 3.87
C LEU A 307 -10.89 16.01 2.41
N GLU A 308 -10.25 17.16 2.14
CA GLU A 308 -10.00 17.66 0.79
C GLU A 308 -9.14 16.68 0.01
N PHE A 309 -8.00 16.25 0.57
CA PHE A 309 -7.14 15.28 -0.09
C PHE A 309 -7.79 13.89 -0.15
N GLY A 310 -8.47 13.46 0.93
CA GLY A 310 -9.18 12.17 0.98
C GLY A 310 -10.22 12.00 -0.13
N SER A 311 -10.87 13.11 -0.55
CA SER A 311 -11.90 13.15 -1.58
C SER A 311 -11.40 13.58 -2.98
N SER A 312 -10.07 13.66 -3.20
CA SER A 312 -9.49 14.26 -4.41
C SER A 312 -9.37 13.31 -5.61
N ILE A 313 -9.56 12.01 -5.43
CA ILE A 313 -9.43 11.02 -6.52
C ILE A 313 -10.59 11.17 -7.51
N THR A 314 -10.25 11.28 -8.79
CA THR A 314 -11.23 11.41 -9.89
C THR A 314 -11.11 10.28 -10.94
N THR A 315 -10.12 9.41 -10.82
CA THR A 315 -9.79 8.39 -11.82
C THR A 315 -10.51 7.07 -11.60
N VAL A 316 -10.92 6.78 -10.37
CA VAL A 316 -11.65 5.57 -9.98
C VAL A 316 -12.79 5.97 -9.05
N PRO A 317 -14.03 5.50 -9.30
CA PRO A 317 -15.19 5.87 -8.47
C PRO A 317 -14.96 5.54 -6.99
N TYR A 318 -15.56 6.35 -6.12
CA TYR A 318 -15.56 6.06 -4.69
C TYR A 318 -16.55 4.96 -4.34
N HIS A 319 -16.19 4.15 -3.34
CA HIS A 319 -17.12 3.20 -2.75
C HIS A 319 -18.32 3.93 -2.14
N PRO A 320 -19.57 3.42 -2.28
CA PRO A 320 -20.77 4.11 -1.80
C PRO A 320 -20.69 4.55 -0.33
N GLY A 321 -20.10 3.73 0.54
CA GLY A 321 -19.92 4.07 1.96
C GLY A 321 -18.96 5.25 2.17
N ALA A 322 -17.87 5.30 1.43
CA ALA A 322 -16.92 6.41 1.47
C ALA A 322 -17.54 7.68 0.88
N ALA A 323 -18.24 7.56 -0.27
CA ALA A 323 -18.94 8.69 -0.90
C ALA A 323 -19.98 9.31 0.03
N LYS A 324 -20.74 8.49 0.76
CA LYS A 324 -21.69 8.92 1.77
C LYS A 324 -21.03 9.73 2.88
N TYR A 325 -19.93 9.21 3.44
CA TYR A 325 -19.17 9.90 4.48
C TYR A 325 -18.67 11.29 3.97
N PHE A 326 -18.02 11.33 2.81
CA PHE A 326 -17.51 12.58 2.26
C PHE A 326 -18.65 13.59 1.96
N ALA A 327 -19.79 13.10 1.45
CA ALA A 327 -20.97 13.97 1.21
C ALA A 327 -21.49 14.61 2.51
N GLU A 328 -21.55 13.87 3.62
CA GLU A 328 -21.93 14.40 4.94
C GLU A 328 -20.95 15.47 5.45
N LYS A 329 -19.68 15.39 5.05
CA LYS A 329 -18.65 16.39 5.35
C LYS A 329 -18.62 17.56 4.35
N GLY A 330 -19.50 17.56 3.32
CA GLY A 330 -19.61 18.63 2.33
C GLY A 330 -18.72 18.47 1.09
N PHE A 331 -18.13 17.30 0.87
CA PHE A 331 -17.33 16.96 -0.31
C PHE A 331 -18.11 16.03 -1.24
N THR A 332 -18.15 16.38 -2.53
CA THR A 332 -18.77 15.54 -3.55
C THR A 332 -17.68 14.74 -4.26
N VAL A 333 -17.79 13.43 -4.26
CA VAL A 333 -16.90 12.50 -4.97
C VAL A 333 -17.65 11.77 -6.08
N GLN A 334 -16.94 11.21 -7.06
CA GLN A 334 -17.52 10.50 -8.20
C GLN A 334 -17.68 9.00 -7.91
#